data_5ad76fd4caeece080a6da09c83e9913b
#
_entry.id   5ad76fd4caeece080a6da09c83e9913b
#
_cell.length_a   1.000
_cell.length_b   1.000
_cell.length_c   1.000
_cell.angle_alpha   90.00
_cell.angle_beta   90.00
_cell.angle_gamma   90.00
#
_symmetry.space_group_name_H-M   'P 1'
#
loop_
_entity.id
_entity.type
_entity.pdbx_description
1 polymer ?
#
loop_
_entity_poly.entity_id
_entity_poly.type
_entity_poly.pdbx_seq_one_letter_code
_entity_poly.pdbx_strand_id
1 'polypeptide(L)'
;MSEHKHKGNVHTHSHGDSPHTHSHTHSHTHTHTKAVINRLARAIGHMNAVRGMVEQGRDCSEVLIQLAAVRSAINRTCEVILKDHLEHCVVDAINTGDMEALEKLNRAVELLMK
;
A
#
# COMPACT_ATOMS: atom_id res chain seq x y z
N MET A 1 -42.89 40.25 10.03
CA MET A 1 -43.21 38.95 9.34
C MET A 1 -42.52 39.00 8.00
N SER A 2 -41.36 38.38 7.86
CA SER A 2 -40.72 38.19 6.57
C SER A 2 -40.42 36.73 6.37
N GLU A 3 -41.16 36.12 5.43
CA GLU A 3 -40.92 34.75 4.96
C GLU A 3 -39.72 34.73 4.02
N HIS A 4 -38.65 34.03 4.39
CA HIS A 4 -37.59 33.70 3.46
C HIS A 4 -37.85 32.32 2.87
N LYS A 5 -38.30 32.34 1.63
CA LYS A 5 -38.37 31.14 0.78
C LYS A 5 -36.96 30.76 0.30
N HIS A 6 -36.42 29.67 0.82
CA HIS A 6 -35.27 29.04 0.21
C HIS A 6 -35.70 28.23 -1.00
N LYS A 7 -35.34 28.71 -2.18
CA LYS A 7 -35.43 27.91 -3.42
C LYS A 7 -34.29 26.89 -3.42
N GLY A 8 -34.65 25.63 -3.28
CA GLY A 8 -33.73 24.51 -3.49
C GLY A 8 -33.26 24.46 -4.94
N ASN A 9 -31.96 24.56 -5.13
CA ASN A 9 -31.34 24.40 -6.44
C ASN A 9 -31.12 22.91 -6.69
N VAL A 10 -31.99 22.33 -7.54
CA VAL A 10 -31.84 20.95 -7.98
C VAL A 10 -30.84 20.95 -9.15
N HIS A 11 -29.63 20.47 -8.88
CA HIS A 11 -28.66 20.21 -9.94
C HIS A 11 -28.94 18.85 -10.53
N THR A 12 -29.56 18.83 -11.70
CA THR A 12 -29.69 17.64 -12.53
C THR A 12 -28.36 17.42 -13.26
N HIS A 13 -27.60 16.42 -12.84
CA HIS A 13 -26.46 15.94 -13.60
C HIS A 13 -26.97 14.93 -14.65
N SER A 14 -26.92 15.37 -15.90
CA SER A 14 -27.11 14.49 -17.04
C SER A 14 -25.86 13.63 -17.17
N HIS A 15 -25.93 12.35 -16.82
CA HIS A 15 -24.88 11.39 -17.07
C HIS A 15 -25.09 10.83 -18.48
N GLY A 16 -24.21 11.26 -19.41
CA GLY A 16 -24.08 10.64 -20.71
C GLY A 16 -23.62 9.18 -20.56
N ASP A 17 -24.31 8.28 -21.20
CA ASP A 17 -23.99 6.86 -21.31
C ASP A 17 -22.64 6.69 -22.00
N SER A 18 -21.58 6.55 -21.20
CA SER A 18 -20.32 5.97 -21.67
C SER A 18 -20.28 4.52 -21.17
N PRO A 19 -19.98 3.55 -22.05
CA PRO A 19 -19.85 2.16 -21.61
C PRO A 19 -18.60 2.07 -20.72
N HIS A 20 -18.85 2.05 -19.41
CA HIS A 20 -17.78 1.79 -18.45
C HIS A 20 -17.43 0.32 -18.52
N THR A 21 -16.35 0.01 -19.21
CA THR A 21 -15.67 -1.26 -19.07
C THR A 21 -15.17 -1.34 -17.63
N HIS A 22 -15.95 -1.99 -16.79
CA HIS A 22 -15.49 -2.35 -15.46
C HIS A 22 -14.41 -3.40 -15.62
N SER A 23 -13.19 -2.96 -15.75
CA SER A 23 -12.04 -3.80 -15.45
C SER A 23 -12.19 -4.16 -13.97
N HIS A 24 -12.64 -5.38 -13.70
CA HIS A 24 -12.62 -5.95 -12.37
C HIS A 24 -11.15 -6.21 -12.00
N THR A 25 -10.41 -5.15 -11.75
CA THR A 25 -9.26 -5.24 -10.89
C THR A 25 -9.83 -5.65 -9.55
N HIS A 26 -9.62 -6.91 -9.17
CA HIS A 26 -9.95 -7.38 -7.84
C HIS A 26 -9.18 -6.49 -6.86
N SER A 27 -9.81 -5.41 -6.44
CA SER A 27 -9.33 -4.57 -5.36
C SER A 27 -9.47 -5.40 -4.08
N HIS A 28 -8.42 -6.17 -3.79
CA HIS A 28 -8.32 -6.86 -2.52
C HIS A 28 -8.20 -5.79 -1.43
N THR A 29 -9.29 -5.58 -0.71
CA THR A 29 -9.30 -4.70 0.46
C THR A 29 -8.51 -5.42 1.54
N HIS A 30 -7.20 -5.17 1.59
CA HIS A 30 -6.34 -5.70 2.63
C HIS A 30 -6.66 -5.00 3.95
N THR A 31 -6.99 -5.77 4.97
CA THR A 31 -7.36 -5.28 6.30
C THR A 31 -6.26 -4.41 6.93
N HIS A 32 -5.02 -4.57 6.49
CA HIS A 32 -3.85 -3.88 7.01
C HIS A 32 -3.28 -2.78 6.10
N THR A 33 -4.01 -2.37 5.05
CA THR A 33 -3.51 -1.39 4.06
C THR A 33 -3.05 -0.10 4.72
N LYS A 34 -3.84 0.47 5.62
CA LYS A 34 -3.47 1.70 6.34
C LYS A 34 -2.23 1.52 7.20
N ALA A 35 -2.11 0.39 7.91
CA ALA A 35 -0.95 0.08 8.72
C ALA A 35 0.31 -0.08 7.86
N VAL A 36 0.21 -0.71 6.70
CA VAL A 36 1.31 -0.85 5.74
C VAL A 36 1.74 0.51 5.20
N ILE A 37 0.80 1.35 4.79
CA ILE A 37 1.09 2.71 4.31
C ILE A 37 1.81 3.52 5.39
N ASN A 38 1.37 3.45 6.63
CA ASN A 38 2.00 4.15 7.75
C ASN A 38 3.42 3.64 8.02
N ARG A 39 3.65 2.33 7.91
CA ARG A 39 4.99 1.74 8.02
C ARG A 39 5.91 2.21 6.91
N LEU A 40 5.43 2.24 5.68
CA LEU A 40 6.19 2.74 4.53
C LEU A 40 6.52 4.23 4.68
N ALA A 41 5.56 5.04 5.10
CA ALA A 41 5.78 6.47 5.34
C ALA A 41 6.87 6.72 6.39
N ARG A 42 6.88 5.95 7.47
CA ARG A 42 7.94 6.03 8.50
C ARG A 42 9.30 5.59 7.97
N ALA A 43 9.35 4.53 7.17
CA ALA A 43 10.59 4.06 6.54
C ALA A 43 11.14 5.11 5.56
N ILE A 44 10.27 5.75 4.76
CA ILE A 44 10.65 6.83 3.86
C ILE A 44 11.24 8.02 4.64
N GLY A 45 10.58 8.45 5.72
CA GLY A 45 11.07 9.52 6.57
C GLY A 45 12.43 9.18 7.20
N HIS A 46 12.60 7.95 7.67
CA HIS A 46 13.87 7.48 8.22
C HIS A 46 14.97 7.43 7.16
N MET A 47 14.66 6.97 5.94
CA MET A 47 15.61 6.97 4.83
C MET A 47 16.03 8.39 4.43
N ASN A 48 15.10 9.35 4.43
CA ASN A 48 15.41 10.76 4.19
C ASN A 48 16.37 11.31 5.26
N ALA A 49 16.18 10.94 6.52
CA ALA A 49 17.08 11.33 7.60
C ALA A 49 18.49 10.74 7.39
N VAL A 50 18.59 9.50 6.96
CA VAL A 50 19.88 8.86 6.65
C VAL A 50 20.57 9.55 5.48
N ARG A 51 19.81 9.91 4.43
CA ARG A 51 20.37 10.71 3.32
C ARG A 51 20.97 12.03 3.82
N GLY A 52 20.26 12.72 4.70
CA GLY A 52 20.74 13.94 5.33
C GLY A 52 22.05 13.73 6.12
N MET A 53 22.16 12.61 6.82
CA MET A 53 23.39 12.25 7.55
C MET A 53 24.58 12.10 6.59
N VAL A 54 24.39 11.45 5.46
CA VAL A 54 25.42 11.29 4.42
C VAL A 54 25.80 12.65 3.83
N GLU A 55 24.82 13.50 3.51
CA GLU A 55 25.05 14.86 3.00
C GLU A 55 25.84 15.73 3.98
N GLN A 56 25.62 15.55 5.27
CA GLN A 56 26.33 16.25 6.34
C GLN A 56 27.72 15.67 6.66
N GLY A 57 28.11 14.61 6.01
CA GLY A 57 29.37 13.93 6.28
C GLY A 57 29.45 13.25 7.65
N ARG A 58 28.32 12.74 8.15
CA ARG A 58 28.27 12.02 9.43
C ARG A 58 29.11 10.74 9.36
N ASP A 59 29.54 10.28 10.51
CA ASP A 59 30.35 9.07 10.61
C ASP A 59 29.68 7.85 9.98
N CYS A 60 30.48 7.07 9.23
CA CYS A 60 29.97 5.90 8.51
C CYS A 60 29.31 4.85 9.42
N SER A 61 29.85 4.66 10.63
CA SER A 61 29.25 3.71 11.58
C SER A 61 27.88 4.17 12.06
N GLU A 62 27.67 5.47 12.27
CA GLU A 62 26.34 6.01 12.60
C GLU A 62 25.36 5.80 11.45
N VAL A 63 25.81 6.08 10.22
CA VAL A 63 24.97 5.89 9.01
C VAL A 63 24.59 4.42 8.85
N LEU A 64 25.53 3.50 9.01
CA LEU A 64 25.28 2.06 8.88
C LEU A 64 24.31 1.54 9.94
N ILE A 65 24.39 2.01 11.16
CA ILE A 65 23.44 1.66 12.24
C ILE A 65 22.02 2.10 11.84
N GLN A 66 21.86 3.30 11.32
CA GLN A 66 20.57 3.81 10.88
C GLN A 66 20.03 3.06 9.65
N LEU A 67 20.89 2.72 8.70
CA LEU A 67 20.51 1.90 7.54
C LEU A 67 20.07 0.49 7.96
N ALA A 68 20.74 -0.11 8.93
CA ALA A 68 20.34 -1.41 9.48
C ALA A 68 18.92 -1.34 10.10
N ALA A 69 18.62 -0.25 10.79
CA ALA A 69 17.27 -0.01 11.33
C ALA A 69 16.22 0.16 10.23
N VAL A 70 16.52 0.90 9.16
CA VAL A 70 15.64 1.05 7.99
C VAL A 70 15.40 -0.30 7.33
N ARG A 71 16.44 -1.08 7.11
CA ARG A 71 16.33 -2.44 6.54
C ARG A 71 15.40 -3.33 7.36
N SER A 72 15.55 -3.33 8.68
CA SER A 72 14.68 -4.09 9.58
C SER A 72 13.23 -3.63 9.49
N ALA A 73 12.97 -2.33 9.40
CA ALA A 73 11.63 -1.78 9.24
C ALA A 73 10.98 -2.20 7.91
N ILE A 74 11.76 -2.21 6.82
CA ILE A 74 11.30 -2.69 5.51
C ILE A 74 11.00 -4.18 5.55
N ASN A 75 11.85 -4.99 6.15
CA ASN A 75 11.63 -6.43 6.30
C ASN A 75 10.33 -6.72 7.07
N ARG A 76 10.07 -6.01 8.15
CA ARG A 76 8.81 -6.14 8.88
C ARG A 76 7.60 -5.76 8.04
N THR A 77 7.70 -4.73 7.24
CA THR A 77 6.63 -4.33 6.32
C THR A 77 6.36 -5.43 5.29
N CYS A 78 7.40 -6.04 4.75
CA CYS A 78 7.28 -7.20 3.85
C CYS A 78 6.57 -8.38 4.55
N GLU A 79 6.93 -8.69 5.79
CA GLU A 79 6.29 -9.74 6.58
C GLU A 79 4.80 -9.47 6.79
N VAL A 80 4.42 -8.24 7.10
CA VAL A 80 3.01 -7.85 7.27
C VAL A 80 2.22 -8.03 5.98
N ILE A 81 2.77 -7.59 4.85
CA ILE A 81 2.15 -7.73 3.53
C ILE A 81 2.00 -9.21 3.16
N LEU A 82 3.06 -10.00 3.35
CA LEU A 82 3.05 -11.42 3.03
C LEU A 82 2.01 -12.17 3.86
N LYS A 83 1.95 -11.89 5.15
CA LYS A 83 0.96 -12.51 6.04
C LYS A 83 -0.46 -12.20 5.59
N ASP A 84 -0.75 -10.96 5.24
CA ASP A 84 -2.06 -10.54 4.73
C ASP A 84 -2.42 -11.26 3.43
N HIS A 85 -1.48 -11.40 2.49
CA HIS A 85 -1.66 -12.19 1.27
C HIS A 85 -1.95 -13.66 1.53
N LEU A 86 -1.23 -14.29 2.46
CA LEU A 86 -1.46 -15.68 2.84
C LEU A 86 -2.85 -15.89 3.43
N GLU A 87 -3.33 -14.97 4.27
CA GLU A 87 -4.62 -15.08 4.94
C GLU A 87 -5.81 -14.83 3.99
N HIS A 88 -5.68 -13.93 3.03
CA HIS A 88 -6.80 -13.45 2.21
C HIS A 88 -6.69 -13.82 0.73
N CYS A 89 -5.55 -13.60 0.10
CA CYS A 89 -5.41 -13.75 -1.35
C CYS A 89 -5.12 -15.18 -1.79
N VAL A 90 -4.33 -15.95 -1.02
CA VAL A 90 -4.00 -17.34 -1.36
C VAL A 90 -5.21 -18.24 -1.22
N VAL A 91 -5.98 -18.09 -0.16
CA VAL A 91 -7.21 -18.86 0.07
C VAL A 91 -8.20 -18.59 -1.06
N ASP A 92 -8.37 -17.34 -1.45
CA ASP A 92 -9.25 -16.95 -2.55
C ASP A 92 -8.78 -17.52 -3.90
N ALA A 93 -7.47 -17.45 -4.18
CA ALA A 93 -6.88 -18.02 -5.39
C ALA A 93 -7.05 -19.55 -5.47
N ILE A 94 -6.93 -20.26 -4.37
CA ILE A 94 -7.16 -21.71 -4.30
C ILE A 94 -8.64 -22.01 -4.58
N ASN A 95 -9.56 -21.28 -3.98
CA ASN A 95 -10.99 -21.48 -4.16
C ASN A 95 -11.48 -21.16 -5.58
N THR A 96 -10.85 -20.21 -6.25
CA THR A 96 -11.18 -19.81 -7.63
C THR A 96 -10.36 -20.54 -8.70
N GLY A 97 -9.32 -21.27 -8.31
CA GLY A 97 -8.39 -21.95 -9.22
C GLY A 97 -7.43 -21.01 -9.94
N ASP A 98 -7.17 -19.83 -9.40
CA ASP A 98 -6.24 -18.86 -9.98
C ASP A 98 -4.78 -19.22 -9.69
N MET A 99 -4.24 -20.11 -10.50
CA MET A 99 -2.84 -20.58 -10.38
C MET A 99 -1.84 -19.49 -10.73
N GLU A 100 -2.18 -18.54 -11.58
CA GLU A 100 -1.30 -17.43 -11.96
C GLU A 100 -1.01 -16.51 -10.76
N ALA A 101 -2.03 -16.21 -9.95
CA ALA A 101 -1.86 -15.44 -8.72
C ALA A 101 -0.91 -16.13 -7.74
N LEU A 102 -1.02 -17.45 -7.60
CA LEU A 102 -0.12 -18.24 -6.74
C LEU A 102 1.32 -18.23 -7.24
N GLU A 103 1.55 -18.34 -8.56
CA GLU A 103 2.88 -18.26 -9.15
C GLU A 103 3.54 -16.88 -8.94
N LYS A 104 2.78 -15.80 -9.11
CA LYS A 104 3.26 -14.43 -8.85
C LYS A 104 3.68 -14.26 -7.39
N LEU A 105 2.87 -14.74 -6.46
CA LEU A 105 3.19 -14.70 -5.05
C LEU A 105 4.45 -15.50 -4.73
N ASN A 106 4.58 -16.69 -5.28
CA ASN A 106 5.75 -17.53 -5.07
C ASN A 106 7.04 -16.85 -5.54
N ARG A 107 7.04 -16.22 -6.70
CA ARG A 107 8.18 -15.41 -7.18
C ARG A 107 8.53 -14.27 -6.26
N ALA A 108 7.51 -13.55 -5.75
CA ALA A 108 7.72 -12.46 -4.82
C ALA A 108 8.38 -12.94 -3.51
N VAL A 109 7.93 -14.06 -2.98
CA VAL A 109 8.53 -14.68 -1.77
C VAL A 109 9.98 -15.09 -2.02
N GLU A 110 10.28 -15.69 -3.16
CA GLU A 110 11.66 -16.07 -3.54
C GLU A 110 12.58 -14.84 -3.58
N LEU A 111 12.13 -13.73 -4.14
CA LEU A 111 12.90 -12.48 -4.18
C LEU A 111 13.16 -11.89 -2.79
N LEU A 112 12.19 -11.99 -1.90
CA LEU A 112 12.33 -11.49 -0.52
C LEU A 112 13.30 -12.32 0.32
N MET A 113 13.41 -13.61 0.01
CA MET A 113 14.22 -14.56 0.78
C MET A 113 15.68 -14.68 0.28
N LYS A 114 16.04 -13.94 -0.73
CA LYS A 114 17.42 -13.93 -1.24
C LYS A 114 18.39 -13.16 -0.34
#